data_5ff12b0e7c040190a3be594e9ef0d34f
#
_entry.id   5ff12b0e7c040190a3be594e9ef0d34f
#
_cell.length_a   1.000
_cell.length_b   1.000
_cell.length_c   1.000
_cell.angle_alpha   90.00
_cell.angle_beta   90.00
_cell.angle_gamma   90.00
#
_symmetry.space_group_name_H-M   'P 1'
#
loop_
_entity.id
_entity.type
_entity.pdbx_description
1 polymer ?
#
loop_
_entity_poly.entity_id
_entity_poly.type
_entity_poly.pdbx_seq_one_letter_code
_entity_poly.pdbx_strand_id
1 'polypeptide(L)'
;MFCHYRFCILCSYRKCRKLQREILSAINHFEQDPACRFSYLFLTLTVPNCAMTDLRAVASRMSYAFSKMTKVKIWRLAVKGYVRSIEFIGDHTENGMAHPHFHVLLAVDSSYFHSAEYISFAQWRALWSNAYGVDNLIVRIEKIRTKYLPNGEKLPAKIAAVSECLKYSMDLTDLKELSSDDLKHLMEQSRGIKQCNRGGIFQNIFNDPVDLCEWELVTQEGFRWLNNKYCPLNTDEACE
;
A
#
# COMPACT_ATOMS: atom_id res chain seq x y z
N MET A 1 2.80 4.18 -26.00
CA MET A 1 1.86 3.07 -25.71
C MET A 1 2.36 2.35 -24.47
N PHE A 2 1.47 2.03 -23.50
CA PHE A 2 1.84 1.32 -22.27
C PHE A 2 1.46 -0.15 -22.38
N CYS A 3 2.32 -1.04 -21.86
CA CYS A 3 2.12 -2.49 -21.98
C CYS A 3 1.08 -3.05 -20.98
N HIS A 4 0.71 -2.27 -19.95
CA HIS A 4 -0.22 -2.64 -18.88
C HIS A 4 0.18 -3.89 -18.07
N TYR A 5 1.41 -4.35 -18.20
CA TYR A 5 1.94 -5.44 -17.38
C TYR A 5 2.09 -4.99 -15.92
N ARG A 6 1.73 -5.88 -14.99
CA ARG A 6 1.77 -5.59 -13.54
C ARG A 6 3.17 -5.22 -13.06
N PHE A 7 4.19 -5.93 -13.53
CA PHE A 7 5.59 -5.75 -13.14
C PHE A 7 6.38 -4.86 -14.12
N CYS A 8 5.71 -4.23 -15.07
CA CYS A 8 6.34 -3.20 -15.87
C CYS A 8 6.52 -1.95 -14.99
N ILE A 9 7.76 -1.54 -14.80
CA ILE A 9 8.14 -0.41 -13.93
C ILE A 9 7.33 0.83 -14.27
N LEU A 10 7.27 1.21 -15.54
CA LEU A 10 6.57 2.41 -16.01
C LEU A 10 5.06 2.35 -15.79
N CYS A 11 4.45 1.19 -16.11
CA CYS A 11 3.01 1.02 -15.94
C CYS A 11 2.62 0.98 -14.45
N SER A 12 3.41 0.31 -13.63
CA SER A 12 3.23 0.25 -12.18
C SER A 12 3.43 1.62 -11.54
N TYR A 13 4.51 2.33 -11.90
CA TYR A 13 4.78 3.68 -11.41
C TYR A 13 3.59 4.60 -11.66
N ARG A 14 3.13 4.71 -12.91
CA ARG A 14 1.97 5.56 -13.25
C ARG A 14 0.72 5.19 -12.48
N LYS A 15 0.45 3.89 -12.34
CA LYS A 15 -0.71 3.40 -11.60
C LYS A 15 -0.63 3.75 -10.12
N CYS A 16 0.53 3.54 -9.50
CA CYS A 16 0.76 3.90 -8.10
C CYS A 16 0.63 5.41 -7.89
N ARG A 17 1.24 6.23 -8.75
CA ARG A 17 1.14 7.69 -8.66
C ARG A 17 -0.29 8.18 -8.80
N LYS A 18 -1.05 7.63 -9.74
CA LYS A 18 -2.48 7.94 -9.88
C LYS A 18 -3.25 7.63 -8.60
N LEU A 19 -3.06 6.42 -8.03
CA LEU A 19 -3.72 6.02 -6.80
C LEU A 19 -3.29 6.88 -5.61
N GLN A 20 -2.01 7.21 -5.49
CA GLN A 20 -1.50 8.11 -4.45
C GLN A 20 -2.17 9.48 -4.52
N ARG A 21 -2.29 10.06 -5.72
CA ARG A 21 -2.99 11.34 -5.95
C ARG A 21 -4.44 11.28 -5.52
N GLU A 22 -5.17 10.25 -5.95
CA GLU A 22 -6.58 10.06 -5.57
C GLU A 22 -6.77 9.99 -4.05
N ILE A 23 -5.91 9.23 -3.35
CA ILE A 23 -6.01 9.07 -1.90
C ILE A 23 -5.60 10.35 -1.16
N LEU A 24 -4.53 11.03 -1.59
CA LEU A 24 -4.10 12.30 -0.98
C LEU A 24 -5.14 13.40 -1.19
N SER A 25 -5.78 13.46 -2.36
CA SER A 25 -6.89 14.37 -2.63
C SER A 25 -8.04 14.13 -1.65
N ALA A 26 -8.44 12.89 -1.45
CA ALA A 26 -9.49 12.55 -0.50
C ALA A 26 -9.12 12.93 0.94
N ILE A 27 -7.89 12.65 1.37
CA ILE A 27 -7.39 13.02 2.70
C ILE A 27 -7.44 14.54 2.88
N ASN A 28 -6.97 15.31 1.89
CA ASN A 28 -7.01 16.77 1.93
C ASN A 28 -8.45 17.30 1.99
N HIS A 29 -9.37 16.69 1.24
CA HIS A 29 -10.79 17.05 1.30
C HIS A 29 -11.37 16.81 2.70
N PHE A 30 -11.09 15.66 3.33
CA PHE A 30 -11.54 15.38 4.70
C PHE A 30 -10.92 16.32 5.74
N GLU A 31 -9.67 16.74 5.57
CA GLU A 31 -9.01 17.68 6.49
C GLU A 31 -9.58 19.11 6.41
N GLN A 32 -10.22 19.48 5.28
CA GLN A 32 -10.89 20.76 5.13
C GLN A 32 -12.25 20.81 5.83
N ASP A 33 -12.87 19.65 6.09
CA ASP A 33 -14.14 19.55 6.80
C ASP A 33 -13.90 19.44 8.32
N PRO A 34 -14.28 20.45 9.14
CA PRO A 34 -14.13 20.39 10.59
C PRO A 34 -14.85 19.21 11.26
N ALA A 35 -15.89 18.67 10.61
CA ALA A 35 -16.60 17.49 11.09
C ALA A 35 -15.83 16.19 10.85
N CYS A 36 -14.88 16.18 9.91
CA CYS A 36 -14.11 15.03 9.49
C CYS A 36 -12.71 15.04 10.11
N ARG A 37 -12.61 14.68 11.39
CA ARG A 37 -11.30 14.61 12.08
C ARG A 37 -10.80 13.18 12.14
N PHE A 38 -9.87 12.82 11.24
CA PHE A 38 -9.29 11.48 11.21
C PHE A 38 -7.83 11.44 11.65
N SER A 39 -7.48 10.34 12.30
CA SER A 39 -6.09 9.87 12.46
C SER A 39 -5.85 8.70 11.52
N TYR A 40 -4.61 8.54 11.07
CA TYR A 40 -4.25 7.48 10.16
C TYR A 40 -3.32 6.47 10.82
N LEU A 41 -3.58 5.17 10.56
CA LEU A 41 -2.76 4.06 11.01
C LEU A 41 -2.25 3.29 9.80
N PHE A 42 -1.06 2.72 9.94
CA PHE A 42 -0.51 1.78 8.98
C PHE A 42 -0.55 0.38 9.55
N LEU A 43 -1.24 -0.53 8.87
CA LEU A 43 -1.41 -1.91 9.29
C LEU A 43 -0.80 -2.83 8.24
N THR A 44 0.13 -3.70 8.66
CA THR A 44 0.66 -4.78 7.83
C THR A 44 0.09 -6.11 8.32
N LEU A 45 -0.46 -6.88 7.40
CA LEU A 45 -1.04 -8.20 7.65
C LEU A 45 -0.29 -9.24 6.85
N THR A 46 0.39 -10.16 7.52
CA THR A 46 1.18 -11.18 6.85
C THR A 46 0.57 -12.57 6.99
N VAL A 47 1.01 -13.47 6.13
CA VAL A 47 0.74 -14.91 6.21
C VAL A 47 2.07 -15.65 5.99
N PRO A 48 2.17 -16.95 6.34
CA PRO A 48 3.36 -17.74 6.06
C PRO A 48 3.75 -17.70 4.58
N ASN A 49 5.04 -17.86 4.30
CA ASN A 49 5.54 -18.03 2.94
C ASN A 49 4.82 -19.20 2.26
N CYS A 50 4.62 -19.09 0.97
CA CYS A 50 4.01 -20.13 0.15
C CYS A 50 4.79 -20.37 -1.13
N ALA A 51 4.63 -21.54 -1.73
CA ALA A 51 5.20 -21.79 -3.05
C ALA A 51 4.67 -20.77 -4.06
N MET A 52 5.49 -20.37 -5.02
CA MET A 52 5.08 -19.43 -6.09
C MET A 52 3.84 -19.92 -6.84
N THR A 53 3.70 -21.23 -7.01
CA THR A 53 2.55 -21.88 -7.67
C THR A 53 1.25 -21.72 -6.89
N ASP A 54 1.30 -21.50 -5.58
CA ASP A 54 0.14 -21.37 -4.70
C ASP A 54 -0.27 -19.94 -4.42
N LEU A 55 0.51 -18.96 -4.89
CA LEU A 55 0.34 -17.55 -4.60
C LEU A 55 -1.09 -17.06 -4.84
N ARG A 56 -1.72 -17.45 -5.94
CA ARG A 56 -3.11 -17.05 -6.27
C ARG A 56 -4.11 -17.54 -5.23
N ALA A 57 -3.99 -18.80 -4.82
CA ALA A 57 -4.88 -19.38 -3.82
C ALA A 57 -4.72 -18.70 -2.48
N VAL A 58 -3.46 -18.46 -2.04
CA VAL A 58 -3.14 -17.75 -0.80
C VAL A 58 -3.64 -16.30 -0.83
N ALA A 59 -3.38 -15.55 -1.90
CA ALA A 59 -3.84 -14.17 -2.05
C ALA A 59 -5.38 -14.05 -2.08
N SER A 60 -6.05 -15.04 -2.66
CA SER A 60 -7.52 -15.13 -2.67
C SER A 60 -8.05 -15.39 -1.25
N ARG A 61 -7.45 -16.33 -0.52
CA ARG A 61 -7.78 -16.62 0.87
C ARG A 61 -7.55 -15.39 1.77
N MET A 62 -6.42 -14.68 1.59
CA MET A 62 -6.15 -13.42 2.29
C MET A 62 -7.23 -12.37 2.02
N SER A 63 -7.64 -12.22 0.75
CA SER A 63 -8.68 -11.25 0.37
C SER A 63 -10.03 -11.59 0.98
N TYR A 64 -10.39 -12.87 1.04
CA TYR A 64 -11.59 -13.34 1.72
C TYR A 64 -11.52 -13.12 3.23
N ALA A 65 -10.40 -13.45 3.86
CA ALA A 65 -10.16 -13.22 5.29
C ALA A 65 -10.26 -11.72 5.64
N PHE A 66 -9.65 -10.85 4.83
CA PHE A 66 -9.78 -9.41 5.02
C PHE A 66 -11.23 -8.95 4.93
N SER A 67 -12.00 -9.44 3.95
CA SER A 67 -13.43 -9.15 3.85
C SER A 67 -14.23 -9.64 5.06
N LYS A 68 -13.87 -10.77 5.68
CA LYS A 68 -14.46 -11.24 6.95
C LYS A 68 -14.11 -10.28 8.09
N MET A 69 -12.83 -9.90 8.20
CA MET A 69 -12.33 -9.01 9.25
C MET A 69 -13.03 -7.65 9.22
N THR A 70 -13.28 -7.07 8.03
CA THR A 70 -13.96 -5.77 7.90
C THR A 70 -15.45 -5.81 8.32
N LYS A 71 -16.06 -6.98 8.44
CA LYS A 71 -17.46 -7.15 8.87
C LYS A 71 -17.63 -7.31 10.37
N VAL A 72 -16.56 -7.55 11.11
CA VAL A 72 -16.61 -7.72 12.57
C VAL A 72 -17.00 -6.40 13.25
N LYS A 73 -17.83 -6.46 14.30
CA LYS A 73 -18.36 -5.29 14.99
C LYS A 73 -17.28 -4.31 15.44
N ILE A 74 -16.19 -4.80 16.05
CA ILE A 74 -15.10 -3.95 16.54
C ILE A 74 -14.41 -3.19 15.41
N TRP A 75 -14.19 -3.82 14.23
CA TRP A 75 -13.69 -3.13 13.05
C TRP A 75 -14.63 -2.03 12.59
N ARG A 76 -15.92 -2.34 12.45
CA ARG A 76 -16.93 -1.40 11.94
C ARG A 76 -17.13 -0.17 12.80
N LEU A 77 -16.87 -0.28 14.10
CA LEU A 77 -16.93 0.84 15.04
C LEU A 77 -15.68 1.71 14.93
N ALA A 78 -14.51 1.09 14.89
CA ALA A 78 -13.21 1.77 14.95
C ALA A 78 -12.76 2.36 13.59
N VAL A 79 -12.95 1.62 12.49
CA VAL A 79 -12.37 1.97 11.18
C VAL A 79 -13.42 2.64 10.30
N LYS A 80 -13.17 3.89 9.93
CA LYS A 80 -14.04 4.70 9.07
C LYS A 80 -13.76 4.46 7.58
N GLY A 81 -12.53 4.09 7.25
CA GLY A 81 -12.15 3.74 5.89
C GLY A 81 -10.77 3.10 5.81
N TYR A 82 -10.50 2.46 4.70
CA TYR A 82 -9.21 1.82 4.43
C TYR A 82 -8.82 1.88 2.97
N VAL A 83 -7.51 1.88 2.75
CA VAL A 83 -6.87 1.59 1.46
C VAL A 83 -5.93 0.43 1.69
N ARG A 84 -6.06 -0.65 0.93
CA ARG A 84 -5.27 -1.87 1.07
C ARG A 84 -4.55 -2.18 -0.24
N SER A 85 -3.26 -2.40 -0.19
CA SER A 85 -2.47 -2.98 -1.28
C SER A 85 -1.98 -4.38 -0.94
N ILE A 86 -1.56 -5.14 -1.95
CA ILE A 86 -0.92 -6.45 -1.78
C ILE A 86 0.47 -6.42 -2.39
N GLU A 87 1.43 -6.92 -1.65
CA GLU A 87 2.78 -7.26 -2.10
C GLU A 87 2.96 -8.78 -2.07
N PHE A 88 3.84 -9.31 -2.90
CA PHE A 88 4.04 -10.76 -3.06
C PHE A 88 5.40 -11.24 -2.59
N ILE A 89 6.34 -10.32 -2.48
CA ILE A 89 7.72 -10.55 -2.06
C ILE A 89 8.09 -9.45 -1.09
N GLY A 90 8.97 -9.70 -0.15
CA GLY A 90 9.47 -8.75 0.81
C GLY A 90 10.71 -9.31 1.52
N ASP A 91 11.28 -8.56 2.45
CA ASP A 91 12.56 -8.84 3.12
C ASP A 91 12.67 -10.22 3.79
N HIS A 92 11.54 -10.87 4.06
CA HIS A 92 11.48 -12.19 4.70
C HIS A 92 11.02 -13.30 3.75
N THR A 93 11.12 -13.07 2.44
CA THR A 93 10.76 -14.07 1.43
C THR A 93 11.87 -15.10 1.32
N GLU A 94 11.54 -16.37 1.49
CA GLU A 94 12.46 -17.49 1.25
C GLU A 94 12.66 -17.68 -0.27
N ASN A 95 13.87 -18.13 -0.66
CA ASN A 95 14.20 -18.36 -2.07
C ASN A 95 13.20 -19.34 -2.71
N GLY A 96 12.69 -19.00 -3.90
CA GLY A 96 11.70 -19.79 -4.63
C GLY A 96 10.28 -19.75 -4.06
N MET A 97 10.04 -18.92 -3.03
CA MET A 97 8.73 -18.75 -2.41
C MET A 97 8.15 -17.35 -2.63
N ALA A 98 6.90 -17.18 -2.31
CA ALA A 98 6.25 -15.89 -2.18
C ALA A 98 5.91 -15.61 -0.72
N HIS A 99 5.97 -14.33 -0.32
CA HIS A 99 5.56 -13.84 0.99
C HIS A 99 4.44 -12.81 0.83
N PRO A 100 3.21 -13.24 0.49
CA PRO A 100 2.13 -12.29 0.27
C PRO A 100 1.72 -11.61 1.57
N HIS A 101 1.64 -10.27 1.52
CA HIS A 101 1.22 -9.48 2.66
C HIS A 101 0.42 -8.25 2.21
N PHE A 102 -0.42 -7.75 3.11
CA PHE A 102 -1.18 -6.54 2.89
C PHE A 102 -0.56 -5.35 3.62
N HIS A 103 -0.42 -4.25 2.91
CA HIS A 103 -0.27 -2.92 3.50
C HIS A 103 -1.62 -2.21 3.49
N VAL A 104 -2.04 -1.74 4.65
CA VAL A 104 -3.35 -1.13 4.82
C VAL A 104 -3.20 0.23 5.50
N LEU A 105 -3.61 1.28 4.81
CA LEU A 105 -3.84 2.59 5.39
C LEU A 105 -5.26 2.58 5.99
N LEU A 106 -5.38 2.87 7.28
CA LEU A 106 -6.64 2.96 8.00
C LEU A 106 -6.92 4.42 8.37
N ALA A 107 -8.17 4.86 8.18
CA ALA A 107 -8.68 6.08 8.78
C ALA A 107 -9.54 5.72 10.00
N VAL A 108 -9.23 6.31 11.15
CA VAL A 108 -9.95 6.18 12.42
C VAL A 108 -10.28 7.57 12.93
N ASP A 109 -11.26 7.69 13.85
CA ASP A 109 -11.53 8.98 14.47
C ASP A 109 -10.30 9.52 15.21
N SER A 110 -10.14 10.84 15.29
CA SER A 110 -9.02 11.46 16.01
C SER A 110 -8.97 11.08 17.49
N SER A 111 -10.13 10.80 18.10
CA SER A 111 -10.30 10.32 19.47
C SER A 111 -9.98 8.84 19.66
N TYR A 112 -9.74 8.07 18.60
CA TYR A 112 -9.58 6.62 18.61
C TYR A 112 -8.69 6.09 19.74
N PHE A 113 -7.55 6.73 19.98
CA PHE A 113 -6.56 6.27 20.97
C PHE A 113 -7.03 6.41 22.43
N HIS A 114 -8.11 7.17 22.66
CA HIS A 114 -8.70 7.43 23.98
C HIS A 114 -10.18 6.99 24.06
N SER A 115 -10.65 6.27 23.04
CA SER A 115 -12.04 5.84 22.92
C SER A 115 -12.23 4.37 23.31
N ALA A 116 -13.47 3.98 23.53
CA ALA A 116 -13.87 2.59 23.76
C ALA A 116 -13.67 1.71 22.48
N GLU A 117 -13.54 2.34 21.34
CA GLU A 117 -13.32 1.68 20.04
C GLU A 117 -11.84 1.36 19.77
N TYR A 118 -10.95 1.70 20.71
CA TYR A 118 -9.51 1.38 20.54
C TYR A 118 -9.30 -0.13 20.42
N ILE A 119 -8.64 -0.52 19.36
CA ILE A 119 -8.24 -1.92 19.11
C ILE A 119 -6.78 -2.07 19.49
N SER A 120 -6.49 -2.86 20.51
CA SER A 120 -5.13 -3.15 20.95
C SER A 120 -4.39 -4.01 19.92
N PHE A 121 -3.05 -4.04 20.02
CA PHE A 121 -2.22 -4.91 19.18
C PHE A 121 -2.65 -6.38 19.23
N ALA A 122 -2.96 -6.90 20.44
CA ALA A 122 -3.42 -8.27 20.61
C ALA A 122 -4.76 -8.53 19.91
N GLN A 123 -5.68 -7.56 19.94
CA GLN A 123 -6.95 -7.66 19.23
C GLN A 123 -6.78 -7.58 17.71
N TRP A 124 -5.90 -6.72 17.19
CA TRP A 124 -5.59 -6.69 15.76
C TRP A 124 -5.04 -8.04 15.27
N ARG A 125 -4.12 -8.62 16.05
CA ARG A 125 -3.57 -9.95 15.76
C ARG A 125 -4.64 -11.04 15.78
N ALA A 126 -5.50 -11.04 16.81
CA ALA A 126 -6.60 -11.98 16.92
C ALA A 126 -7.61 -11.84 15.76
N LEU A 127 -7.96 -10.60 15.38
CA LEU A 127 -8.85 -10.33 14.24
C LEU A 127 -8.32 -10.95 12.95
N TRP A 128 -7.01 -10.76 12.65
CA TRP A 128 -6.42 -11.31 11.45
C TRP A 128 -6.29 -12.83 11.50
N SER A 129 -5.77 -13.37 12.60
CA SER A 129 -5.60 -14.81 12.81
C SER A 129 -6.92 -15.56 12.70
N ASN A 130 -7.96 -15.09 13.38
CA ASN A 130 -9.30 -15.68 13.32
C ASN A 130 -9.92 -15.59 11.93
N ALA A 131 -9.75 -14.46 11.25
CA ALA A 131 -10.31 -14.27 9.91
C ALA A 131 -9.65 -15.19 8.88
N TYR A 132 -8.33 -15.35 8.96
CA TYR A 132 -7.56 -16.20 8.07
C TYR A 132 -7.61 -17.68 8.47
N GLY A 133 -7.85 -17.99 9.74
CA GLY A 133 -7.94 -19.36 10.27
C GLY A 133 -6.58 -20.00 10.52
N VAL A 134 -5.60 -19.21 10.95
CA VAL A 134 -4.27 -19.64 11.39
C VAL A 134 -3.89 -18.81 12.62
N ASP A 135 -3.46 -19.49 13.66
CA ASP A 135 -3.09 -18.85 14.92
C ASP A 135 -1.76 -18.09 14.81
N ASN A 136 -1.66 -17.05 15.62
CA ASN A 136 -0.42 -16.30 15.83
C ASN A 136 0.20 -15.67 14.56
N LEU A 137 -0.62 -15.27 13.60
CA LEU A 137 -0.14 -14.54 12.44
C LEU A 137 0.54 -13.22 12.85
N ILE A 138 1.54 -12.82 12.06
CA ILE A 138 2.27 -11.57 12.29
C ILE A 138 1.41 -10.41 11.78
N VAL A 139 1.22 -9.43 12.67
CA VAL A 139 0.56 -8.17 12.39
C VAL A 139 1.46 -7.05 12.89
N ARG A 140 1.60 -5.99 12.11
CA ARG A 140 2.26 -4.76 12.56
C ARG A 140 1.28 -3.62 12.39
N ILE A 141 1.11 -2.82 13.44
CA ILE A 141 0.26 -1.62 13.40
C ILE A 141 1.02 -0.44 14.00
N GLU A 142 1.00 0.67 13.28
CA GLU A 142 1.71 1.88 13.67
C GLU A 142 0.86 3.11 13.43
N LYS A 143 0.93 4.07 14.36
CA LYS A 143 0.43 5.42 14.11
C LYS A 143 1.38 6.08 13.11
N ILE A 144 0.80 6.64 12.05
CA ILE A 144 1.58 7.34 11.05
C ILE A 144 2.17 8.61 11.62
N ARG A 145 3.47 8.74 11.46
CA ARG A 145 4.25 9.90 11.93
C ARG A 145 4.96 10.54 10.74
N THR A 146 5.30 11.81 10.90
CA THR A 146 6.19 12.49 9.98
C THR A 146 7.51 11.74 9.85
N LYS A 147 7.97 11.52 8.63
CA LYS A 147 9.31 10.99 8.33
C LYS A 147 10.23 12.13 7.92
N TYR A 148 11.52 11.93 8.07
CA TYR A 148 12.56 12.82 7.53
C TYR A 148 13.28 12.07 6.42
N LEU A 149 13.49 12.74 5.30
CA LEU A 149 14.26 12.22 4.18
C LEU A 149 15.76 12.25 4.49
N PRO A 150 16.60 11.49 3.76
CA PRO A 150 18.06 11.53 3.96
C PRO A 150 18.68 12.92 3.83
N ASN A 151 18.08 13.81 3.06
CA ASN A 151 18.48 15.21 2.92
C ASN A 151 18.02 16.13 4.08
N GLY A 152 17.37 15.57 5.12
CA GLY A 152 16.84 16.31 6.27
C GLY A 152 15.45 16.92 6.04
N GLU A 153 14.90 16.82 4.88
CA GLU A 153 13.59 17.36 4.52
C GLU A 153 12.45 16.62 5.22
N LYS A 154 11.45 17.37 5.67
CA LYS A 154 10.31 16.82 6.42
C LYS A 154 9.23 16.29 5.48
N LEU A 155 9.02 15.00 5.46
CA LEU A 155 7.91 14.39 4.73
C LEU A 155 6.66 14.32 5.63
N PRO A 156 5.56 15.02 5.28
CA PRO A 156 4.31 14.95 6.04
C PRO A 156 3.82 13.52 6.24
N ALA A 157 3.31 13.24 7.45
CA ALA A 157 2.89 11.89 7.85
C ALA A 157 1.93 11.23 6.84
N LYS A 158 0.94 11.97 6.33
CA LYS A 158 -0.03 11.48 5.36
C LYS A 158 0.60 11.06 4.04
N ILE A 159 1.57 11.83 3.55
CA ILE A 159 2.27 11.51 2.29
C ILE A 159 3.13 10.27 2.48
N ALA A 160 3.89 10.19 3.58
CA ALA A 160 4.69 9.03 3.92
C ALA A 160 3.86 7.75 3.98
N ALA A 161 2.66 7.82 4.58
CA ALA A 161 1.76 6.69 4.70
C ALA A 161 1.14 6.23 3.40
N VAL A 162 0.65 7.18 2.60
CA VAL A 162 0.05 6.87 1.30
C VAL A 162 1.12 6.32 0.37
N SER A 163 2.33 6.89 0.38
CA SER A 163 3.45 6.39 -0.42
C SER A 163 3.86 4.98 -0.01
N GLU A 164 3.94 4.68 1.29
CA GLU A 164 4.26 3.35 1.79
C GLU A 164 3.16 2.32 1.47
N CYS A 165 1.89 2.71 1.67
CA CYS A 165 0.76 1.83 1.36
C CYS A 165 0.64 1.51 -0.14
N LEU A 166 0.95 2.48 -0.99
CA LEU A 166 0.77 2.40 -2.44
C LEU A 166 2.11 2.40 -3.19
N LYS A 167 3.19 1.96 -2.55
CA LYS A 167 4.43 1.68 -3.24
C LYS A 167 4.25 0.55 -4.26
N TYR A 168 5.23 0.30 -5.07
CA TYR A 168 5.17 -0.81 -6.03
C TYR A 168 4.86 -2.13 -5.32
N SER A 169 4.13 -3.01 -6.00
CA SER A 169 3.84 -4.35 -5.47
C SER A 169 5.08 -5.24 -5.35
N MET A 170 6.23 -4.76 -5.80
CA MET A 170 7.56 -5.38 -5.68
C MET A 170 8.63 -4.33 -5.95
N ASP A 171 9.75 -4.42 -5.25
CA ASP A 171 10.95 -3.69 -5.58
C ASP A 171 11.62 -4.32 -6.82
N LEU A 172 12.36 -3.50 -7.57
CA LEU A 172 13.19 -3.98 -8.70
C LEU A 172 14.29 -4.92 -8.25
N THR A 173 14.80 -4.72 -7.05
CA THR A 173 15.79 -5.58 -6.42
C THR A 173 15.24 -6.98 -6.23
N ASP A 174 14.03 -7.10 -5.70
CA ASP A 174 13.35 -8.39 -5.48
C ASP A 174 13.14 -9.16 -6.79
N LEU A 175 12.80 -8.45 -7.89
CA LEU A 175 12.62 -9.08 -9.20
C LEU A 175 13.93 -9.62 -9.79
N LYS A 176 15.06 -8.96 -9.52
CA LYS A 176 16.37 -9.40 -10.02
C LYS A 176 16.89 -10.65 -9.33
N GLU A 177 16.45 -10.90 -8.11
CA GLU A 177 16.85 -12.05 -7.30
C GLU A 177 16.05 -13.32 -7.63
N LEU A 178 14.93 -13.19 -8.36
CA LEU A 178 14.12 -14.32 -8.77
C LEU A 178 14.73 -15.09 -9.95
N SER A 179 14.60 -16.42 -9.89
CA SER A 179 14.88 -17.26 -11.07
C SER A 179 13.86 -16.94 -12.19
N SER A 180 14.24 -17.29 -13.43
CA SER A 180 13.34 -17.12 -14.59
C SER A 180 12.02 -17.88 -14.42
N ASP A 181 12.05 -19.05 -13.80
CA ASP A 181 10.87 -19.88 -13.56
C ASP A 181 10.00 -19.29 -12.44
N ASP A 182 10.59 -18.80 -11.35
CA ASP A 182 9.86 -18.12 -10.28
C ASP A 182 9.19 -16.84 -10.79
N LEU A 183 9.90 -16.06 -11.61
CA LEU A 183 9.33 -14.86 -12.23
C LEU A 183 8.14 -15.20 -13.13
N LYS A 184 8.23 -16.27 -13.91
CA LYS A 184 7.12 -16.77 -14.75
C LYS A 184 5.93 -17.17 -13.89
N HIS A 185 6.15 -17.97 -12.84
CA HIS A 185 5.09 -18.37 -11.90
C HIS A 185 4.47 -17.16 -11.21
N LEU A 186 5.26 -16.20 -10.75
CA LEU A 186 4.78 -14.97 -10.14
C LEU A 186 3.88 -14.19 -11.11
N MET A 187 4.28 -14.05 -12.37
CA MET A 187 3.48 -13.38 -13.40
C MET A 187 2.16 -14.09 -13.67
N GLU A 188 2.17 -15.39 -13.78
CA GLU A 188 0.98 -16.22 -14.01
C GLU A 188 0.02 -16.18 -12.81
N GLN A 189 0.54 -16.39 -11.61
CA GLN A 189 -0.24 -16.47 -10.39
C GLN A 189 -0.81 -15.10 -9.95
N SER A 190 -0.08 -14.02 -10.18
CA SER A 190 -0.54 -12.66 -9.83
C SER A 190 -1.58 -12.09 -10.80
N ARG A 191 -1.76 -12.72 -11.97
CA ARG A 191 -2.71 -12.25 -12.99
C ARG A 191 -4.15 -12.26 -12.46
N GLY A 192 -4.85 -11.12 -12.59
CA GLY A 192 -6.23 -10.95 -12.12
C GLY A 192 -6.37 -10.63 -10.62
N ILE A 193 -5.29 -10.73 -9.81
CA ILE A 193 -5.34 -10.27 -8.42
C ILE A 193 -5.43 -8.75 -8.40
N LYS A 194 -6.42 -8.20 -7.70
CA LYS A 194 -6.59 -6.75 -7.53
C LYS A 194 -5.49 -6.20 -6.61
N GLN A 195 -4.61 -5.37 -7.15
CA GLN A 195 -3.46 -4.83 -6.43
C GLN A 195 -3.87 -3.92 -5.27
N CYS A 196 -4.87 -3.06 -5.47
CA CYS A 196 -5.36 -2.13 -4.47
C CYS A 196 -6.86 -2.30 -4.30
N ASN A 197 -7.32 -2.23 -3.06
CA ASN A 197 -8.73 -2.21 -2.69
C ASN A 197 -8.97 -1.10 -1.67
N ARG A 198 -10.16 -0.52 -1.66
CA ARG A 198 -10.54 0.57 -0.78
C ARG A 198 -11.98 0.41 -0.29
N GLY A 199 -12.28 0.93 0.90
CA GLY A 199 -13.61 0.87 1.49
C GLY A 199 -13.83 1.98 2.51
N GLY A 200 -15.06 2.09 2.98
CA GLY A 200 -15.50 3.17 3.87
C GLY A 200 -15.37 4.53 3.19
N ILE A 201 -14.87 5.53 3.89
CA ILE A 201 -14.71 6.90 3.36
C ILE A 201 -13.86 6.97 2.09
N PHE A 202 -13.01 5.99 1.82
CA PHE A 202 -12.19 5.93 0.60
C PHE A 202 -12.87 5.22 -0.57
N GLN A 203 -14.11 4.74 -0.43
CA GLN A 203 -14.78 3.96 -1.47
C GLN A 203 -15.17 4.82 -2.69
N ASN A 204 -15.69 6.02 -2.44
CA ASN A 204 -16.21 6.93 -3.45
C ASN A 204 -15.36 8.20 -3.51
N ILE A 205 -14.08 8.04 -3.82
CA ILE A 205 -13.17 9.17 -3.98
C ILE A 205 -13.40 9.80 -5.34
N PHE A 206 -13.70 11.10 -5.35
CA PHE A 206 -13.85 11.90 -6.57
C PHE A 206 -12.49 12.09 -7.25
N ASN A 207 -12.49 12.00 -8.58
CA ASN A 207 -11.30 12.21 -9.42
C ASN A 207 -11.02 13.70 -9.66
N ASP A 208 -11.07 14.54 -8.64
CA ASP A 208 -10.59 15.90 -8.80
C ASP A 208 -9.07 15.89 -8.96
N PRO A 209 -8.54 16.43 -10.05
CA PRO A 209 -7.10 16.49 -10.25
C PRO A 209 -6.51 17.48 -9.25
N VAL A 210 -5.96 16.98 -8.16
CA VAL A 210 -5.09 17.80 -7.32
C VAL A 210 -3.78 17.96 -8.06
N ASP A 211 -3.38 19.20 -8.25
CA ASP A 211 -2.06 19.53 -8.78
C ASP A 211 -1.03 19.20 -7.69
N LEU A 212 -0.32 18.09 -7.89
CA LEU A 212 0.69 17.60 -6.96
C LEU A 212 2.12 17.95 -7.42
N CYS A 213 2.29 18.94 -8.30
CA CYS A 213 3.60 19.32 -8.82
C CYS A 213 4.64 19.56 -7.72
N GLU A 214 4.22 20.11 -6.57
CA GLU A 214 5.13 20.34 -5.43
C GLU A 214 5.53 19.06 -4.68
N TRP A 215 4.71 18.00 -4.72
CA TRP A 215 4.92 16.78 -3.94
C TRP A 215 5.59 15.66 -4.74
N GLU A 216 5.63 15.76 -6.06
CA GLU A 216 6.27 14.76 -6.93
C GLU A 216 7.78 14.69 -6.74
N LEU A 217 8.38 15.79 -6.29
CA LEU A 217 9.83 15.93 -6.10
C LEU A 217 10.35 15.27 -4.81
N VAL A 218 9.49 15.02 -3.83
CA VAL A 218 9.92 14.70 -2.44
C VAL A 218 10.03 13.21 -2.16
N THR A 219 9.43 12.33 -2.95
CA THR A 219 9.24 10.92 -2.52
C THR A 219 9.94 9.84 -3.31
N GLN A 220 10.42 10.12 -4.51
CA GLN A 220 11.17 9.14 -5.33
C GLN A 220 11.94 9.86 -6.45
N GLU A 221 13.06 9.29 -6.88
CA GLU A 221 13.72 9.68 -8.12
C GLU A 221 12.74 9.59 -9.28
N GLY A 222 12.23 10.72 -9.72
CA GLY A 222 11.38 10.83 -10.89
C GLY A 222 12.22 10.82 -12.14
N PHE A 223 11.67 10.31 -13.23
CA PHE A 223 12.31 10.36 -14.55
C PHE A 223 11.41 11.07 -15.54
N ARG A 224 11.99 11.96 -16.32
CA ARG A 224 11.34 12.59 -17.47
C ARG A 224 11.80 11.91 -18.75
N TRP A 225 10.87 11.62 -19.67
CA TRP A 225 11.21 11.15 -21.00
C TRP A 225 11.61 12.33 -21.90
N LEU A 226 12.88 12.42 -22.25
CA LEU A 226 13.43 13.44 -23.14
C LEU A 226 14.36 12.78 -24.16
N ASN A 227 14.27 13.18 -25.43
CA ASN A 227 15.17 12.74 -26.51
C ASN A 227 15.37 11.21 -26.56
N ASN A 228 14.28 10.44 -26.51
CA ASN A 228 14.28 8.97 -26.52
C ASN A 228 15.02 8.28 -25.34
N LYS A 229 15.21 8.96 -24.22
CA LYS A 229 15.78 8.39 -22.98
C LYS A 229 15.09 8.90 -21.75
N TYR A 230 15.20 8.15 -20.65
CA TYR A 230 14.73 8.58 -19.32
C TYR A 230 15.83 9.37 -18.63
N CYS A 231 15.55 10.63 -18.26
CA CYS A 231 16.43 11.50 -17.48
C CYS A 231 15.89 11.65 -16.07
N PRO A 232 16.73 11.52 -15.01
CA PRO A 232 16.32 11.81 -13.64
C PRO A 232 15.82 13.25 -13.49
N LEU A 233 14.77 13.47 -12.70
CA LEU A 233 14.23 14.82 -12.46
C LEU A 233 15.12 15.70 -11.56
N ASN A 234 16.06 15.10 -10.84
CA ASN A 234 16.91 15.79 -9.85
C ASN A 234 18.28 16.23 -10.37
N THR A 235 18.51 16.22 -11.67
CA THR A 235 19.71 16.81 -12.23
C THR A 235 19.36 18.16 -12.85
N ASP A 236 19.72 19.24 -12.15
CA ASP A 236 19.75 20.63 -12.67
C ASP A 236 20.83 20.82 -13.75
N GLU A 237 21.29 19.73 -14.38
CA GLU A 237 22.29 19.78 -15.43
C GLU A 237 21.74 19.21 -16.74
N ALA A 238 21.51 20.15 -17.65
CA ALA A 238 21.76 20.06 -19.07
C ALA A 238 21.33 18.77 -19.78
N CYS A 239 20.09 18.73 -20.24
CA CYS A 239 19.80 18.16 -21.56
C CYS A 239 19.72 19.32 -22.56
N GLU A 240 20.89 19.89 -22.94
CA GLU A 240 21.05 20.61 -24.22
C GLU A 240 21.05 19.64 -25.38
#